data_f657d6e70afc0c8cdad6740123744cd3
#
_entry.id   f657d6e70afc0c8cdad6740123744cd3
#
_cell.length_a   1.000
_cell.length_b   1.000
_cell.length_c   1.000
_cell.angle_alpha   90.00
_cell.angle_beta   90.00
_cell.angle_gamma   90.00
#
_symmetry.space_group_name_H-M   'P 1'
#
loop_
_entity.id
_entity.type
_entity.pdbx_description
1 polymer ?
#
loop_
_entity_poly.entity_id
_entity_poly.type
_entity_poly.pdbx_seq_one_letter_code
_entity_poly.pdbx_strand_id
1 'polypeptide(L)'
;MIQKYRVGGKLVSADDADFPVLIANAYSKKERVFCDCRKGVELQLYISRRFERHVLSRWPGSGSEHATGCDHYEAPDFLTGMGQVRGAAVLDDEATGETTLKVLFPLSRGAARAAPTALNSDKPTVRSNGRKLSMRGFLHYLWDRAELTHWHPMMEGKRNWFVVRRAVMEAAANCRMKTELMPDMMLVPETFRL
;
A
#
# COMPACT_ATOMS: atom_id res chain seq x y z
N MET A 1 -19.87 -6.46 -6.15
CA MET A 1 -19.58 -7.74 -6.85
C MET A 1 -18.90 -8.65 -5.84
N ILE A 2 -19.33 -9.91 -5.70
CA ILE A 2 -18.71 -10.82 -4.71
C ILE A 2 -17.35 -11.24 -5.25
N GLN A 3 -16.29 -11.00 -4.47
CA GLN A 3 -14.92 -11.37 -4.84
C GLN A 3 -14.70 -12.88 -4.69
N LYS A 4 -14.12 -13.49 -5.71
CA LYS A 4 -13.79 -14.92 -5.74
C LYS A 4 -12.30 -15.13 -5.92
N TYR A 5 -11.79 -16.15 -5.24
CA TYR A 5 -10.38 -16.49 -5.23
C TYR A 5 -10.19 -17.98 -5.47
N ARG A 6 -9.05 -18.34 -6.01
CA ARG A 6 -8.63 -19.73 -6.20
C ARG A 6 -7.52 -20.04 -5.21
N VAL A 7 -7.81 -20.92 -4.25
CA VAL A 7 -6.90 -21.33 -3.17
C VAL A 7 -6.74 -22.85 -3.25
N GLY A 8 -5.53 -23.34 -3.41
CA GLY A 8 -5.28 -24.78 -3.54
C GLY A 8 -6.09 -25.45 -4.65
N GLY A 9 -6.37 -24.74 -5.75
CA GLY A 9 -7.17 -25.22 -6.87
C GLY A 9 -8.70 -25.14 -6.66
N LYS A 10 -9.17 -24.76 -5.46
CA LYS A 10 -10.60 -24.59 -5.16
C LYS A 10 -11.02 -23.14 -5.31
N LEU A 11 -12.21 -22.92 -5.89
CA LEU A 11 -12.82 -21.58 -5.97
C LEU A 11 -13.56 -21.29 -4.65
N VAL A 12 -13.23 -20.19 -4.01
CA VAL A 12 -13.80 -19.75 -2.72
C VAL A 12 -14.26 -18.29 -2.82
N SER A 13 -15.29 -17.92 -2.04
CA SER A 13 -15.78 -16.55 -1.97
C SER A 13 -15.16 -15.82 -0.78
N ALA A 14 -14.94 -14.51 -0.92
CA ALA A 14 -14.53 -13.66 0.21
C ALA A 14 -15.57 -13.62 1.33
N ASP A 15 -16.85 -13.83 1.00
CA ASP A 15 -17.96 -13.80 1.95
C ASP A 15 -18.18 -15.14 2.68
N ASP A 16 -17.42 -16.18 2.33
CA ASP A 16 -17.54 -17.48 3.00
C ASP A 16 -17.04 -17.36 4.44
N ALA A 17 -17.79 -17.91 5.39
CA ALA A 17 -17.46 -17.85 6.82
C ALA A 17 -16.08 -18.45 7.12
N ASP A 18 -15.67 -19.46 6.37
CA ASP A 18 -14.40 -20.19 6.54
C ASP A 18 -13.24 -19.50 5.78
N PHE A 19 -13.50 -18.43 5.04
CA PHE A 19 -12.48 -17.76 4.21
C PHE A 19 -11.24 -17.34 5.02
N PRO A 20 -11.35 -16.69 6.21
CA PRO A 20 -10.18 -16.30 7.02
C PRO A 20 -9.31 -17.50 7.42
N VAL A 21 -9.94 -18.61 7.77
CA VAL A 21 -9.26 -19.86 8.17
C VAL A 21 -8.55 -20.48 6.97
N LEU A 22 -9.19 -20.46 5.81
CA LEU A 22 -8.65 -20.96 4.56
C LEU A 22 -7.39 -20.20 4.14
N ILE A 23 -7.41 -18.87 4.24
CA ILE A 23 -6.26 -18.02 3.93
C ILE A 23 -5.12 -18.21 4.94
N ALA A 24 -5.42 -18.36 6.23
CA ALA A 24 -4.41 -18.66 7.25
C ALA A 24 -3.72 -20.02 6.99
N ASN A 25 -4.48 -21.03 6.59
CA ASN A 25 -3.94 -22.34 6.21
C ASN A 25 -3.09 -22.27 4.95
N ALA A 26 -3.55 -21.54 3.92
CA ALA A 26 -2.79 -21.32 2.68
C ALA A 26 -1.47 -20.58 2.97
N TYR A 27 -1.47 -19.60 3.87
CA TYR A 27 -0.25 -18.92 4.32
C TYR A 27 0.74 -19.88 4.98
N SER A 28 0.27 -20.72 5.90
CA SER A 28 1.12 -21.69 6.62
C SER A 28 1.74 -22.72 5.68
N LYS A 29 0.99 -23.13 4.66
CA LYS A 29 1.43 -24.10 3.63
C LYS A 29 2.18 -23.47 2.46
N LYS A 30 2.31 -22.14 2.43
CA LYS A 30 2.87 -21.39 1.31
C LYS A 30 2.17 -21.67 -0.03
N GLU A 31 0.86 -21.88 0.03
CA GLU A 31 0.05 -22.09 -1.17
C GLU A 31 -0.13 -20.81 -1.96
N ARG A 32 -0.18 -20.94 -3.28
CA ARG A 32 -0.47 -19.82 -4.17
C ARG A 32 -1.96 -19.53 -4.19
N VAL A 33 -2.30 -18.25 -4.13
CA VAL A 33 -3.68 -17.77 -4.24
C VAL A 33 -3.81 -16.92 -5.49
N PHE A 34 -4.90 -17.08 -6.21
CA PHE A 34 -5.18 -16.32 -7.43
C PHE A 34 -6.54 -15.64 -7.34
N CYS A 35 -6.61 -14.44 -7.90
CA CYS A 35 -7.87 -13.71 -8.06
C CYS A 35 -8.63 -14.25 -9.28
N ASP A 36 -9.93 -14.49 -9.14
CA ASP A 36 -10.77 -14.99 -10.23
C ASP A 36 -11.62 -13.87 -10.89
N CYS A 37 -11.16 -12.63 -10.84
CA CYS A 37 -11.88 -11.49 -11.40
C CYS A 37 -11.86 -11.44 -12.93
N ARG A 38 -10.91 -12.11 -13.60
CA ARG A 38 -10.82 -12.22 -15.06
C ARG A 38 -10.66 -13.68 -15.46
N LYS A 39 -11.53 -14.17 -16.32
CA LYS A 39 -11.47 -15.54 -16.84
C LYS A 39 -10.25 -15.72 -17.72
N GLY A 40 -9.54 -16.83 -17.52
CA GLY A 40 -8.40 -17.21 -18.35
C GLY A 40 -7.10 -16.45 -18.06
N VAL A 41 -7.08 -15.60 -17.03
CA VAL A 41 -5.88 -14.88 -16.59
C VAL A 41 -5.52 -15.32 -15.18
N GLU A 42 -4.27 -15.72 -14.96
CA GLU A 42 -3.76 -16.09 -13.64
C GLU A 42 -3.23 -14.85 -12.91
N LEU A 43 -4.09 -14.24 -12.12
CA LEU A 43 -3.74 -13.06 -11.31
C LEU A 43 -3.35 -13.50 -9.90
N GLN A 44 -2.06 -13.77 -9.73
CA GLN A 44 -1.52 -14.23 -8.46
C GLN A 44 -1.60 -13.12 -7.40
N LEU A 45 -1.98 -13.53 -6.20
CA LEU A 45 -1.97 -12.70 -4.99
C LEU A 45 -0.96 -13.26 -4.00
N TYR A 46 -0.47 -12.43 -3.10
CA TYR A 46 0.30 -12.89 -1.95
C TYR A 46 -0.50 -12.70 -0.67
N ILE A 47 -0.21 -13.58 0.30
CA ILE A 47 -0.82 -13.50 1.62
C ILE A 47 0.16 -12.79 2.53
N SER A 48 -0.23 -11.65 3.11
CA SER A 48 0.54 -10.95 4.12
C SER A 48 -0.11 -11.13 5.50
N ARG A 49 0.72 -11.30 6.54
CA ARG A 49 0.24 -11.23 7.91
C ARG A 49 0.31 -9.79 8.37
N ARG A 50 -0.85 -9.20 8.64
CA ARG A 50 -0.96 -7.84 9.18
C ARG A 50 -1.59 -7.92 10.56
N PHE A 51 -0.81 -7.58 11.59
CA PHE A 51 -1.20 -7.82 12.98
C PHE A 51 -1.54 -9.30 13.19
N GLU A 52 -2.77 -9.62 13.57
CA GLU A 52 -3.23 -11.00 13.78
C GLU A 52 -4.10 -11.55 12.62
N ARG A 53 -4.14 -10.84 11.49
CA ARG A 53 -4.96 -11.22 10.34
C ARG A 53 -4.11 -11.56 9.13
N HIS A 54 -4.57 -12.51 8.35
CA HIS A 54 -4.04 -12.79 7.03
C HIS A 54 -4.85 -12.02 5.98
N VAL A 55 -4.17 -11.24 5.16
CA VAL A 55 -4.79 -10.38 4.15
C VAL A 55 -4.23 -10.75 2.78
N LEU A 56 -5.12 -10.89 1.80
CA LEU A 56 -4.73 -11.03 0.40
C LEU A 56 -4.35 -9.67 -0.16
N SER A 57 -3.22 -9.63 -0.83
CA SER A 57 -2.74 -8.42 -1.48
C SER A 57 -2.29 -8.74 -2.90
N ARG A 58 -2.52 -7.82 -3.82
CA ARG A 58 -1.98 -7.91 -5.18
C ARG A 58 -0.48 -7.68 -5.18
N TRP A 59 0.22 -8.26 -6.14
CA TRP A 59 1.60 -7.93 -6.37
C TRP A 59 1.74 -6.45 -6.79
N PRO A 60 2.82 -5.79 -6.40
CA PRO A 60 3.09 -4.42 -6.82
C PRO A 60 3.07 -4.29 -8.35
N GLY A 61 2.32 -3.32 -8.86
CA GLY A 61 2.20 -3.07 -10.30
C GLY A 61 1.19 -3.95 -11.05
N SER A 62 0.64 -5.00 -10.45
CA SER A 62 -0.34 -5.89 -11.12
C SER A 62 -1.78 -5.39 -11.05
N GLY A 63 -2.05 -4.29 -10.36
CA GLY A 63 -3.42 -3.82 -10.13
C GLY A 63 -4.21 -3.53 -11.40
N SER A 64 -3.58 -3.02 -12.45
CA SER A 64 -4.22 -2.74 -13.73
C SER A 64 -4.60 -3.99 -14.54
N GLU A 65 -4.08 -5.15 -14.17
CA GLU A 65 -4.42 -6.42 -14.79
C GLU A 65 -5.73 -6.99 -14.26
N HIS A 66 -6.16 -6.55 -13.07
CA HIS A 66 -7.43 -6.95 -12.49
C HIS A 66 -8.61 -6.27 -13.21
N ALA A 67 -9.81 -6.84 -13.09
CA ALA A 67 -11.02 -6.22 -13.60
C ALA A 67 -11.35 -4.93 -12.80
N THR A 68 -11.87 -3.90 -13.46
CA THR A 68 -12.16 -2.58 -12.84
C THR A 68 -13.10 -2.63 -11.64
N GLY A 69 -13.92 -3.65 -11.51
CA GLY A 69 -14.81 -3.89 -10.36
C GLY A 69 -14.21 -4.82 -9.30
N CYS A 70 -12.93 -5.17 -9.39
CA CYS A 70 -12.22 -6.02 -8.44
C CYS A 70 -11.61 -5.17 -7.32
N ASP A 71 -11.63 -5.66 -6.07
CA ASP A 71 -11.01 -4.99 -4.94
C ASP A 71 -9.47 -4.85 -5.07
N HIS A 72 -8.88 -5.67 -5.93
CA HIS A 72 -7.45 -5.61 -6.25
C HIS A 72 -7.11 -4.73 -7.46
N TYR A 73 -8.12 -4.11 -8.10
CA TYR A 73 -7.87 -3.21 -9.21
C TYR A 73 -7.15 -1.94 -8.76
N GLU A 74 -6.22 -1.50 -9.56
CA GLU A 74 -5.54 -0.21 -9.44
C GLU A 74 -5.38 0.39 -10.84
N ALA A 75 -5.61 1.69 -10.95
CA ALA A 75 -5.38 2.36 -12.22
C ALA A 75 -3.90 2.26 -12.63
N PRO A 76 -3.59 2.16 -13.93
CA PRO A 76 -2.22 2.10 -14.40
C PRO A 76 -1.35 3.25 -13.87
N ASP A 77 -0.10 2.97 -13.55
CA ASP A 77 0.85 3.91 -12.94
C ASP A 77 1.00 5.24 -13.70
N PHE A 78 0.85 5.23 -15.01
CA PHE A 78 0.93 6.44 -15.81
C PHE A 78 -0.26 7.39 -15.60
N LEU A 79 -1.41 6.88 -15.15
CA LEU A 79 -2.58 7.68 -14.78
C LEU A 79 -2.50 8.22 -13.35
N THR A 80 -1.85 7.49 -12.44
CA THR A 80 -1.73 7.85 -11.02
C THR A 80 -0.49 8.69 -10.71
N GLY A 81 0.45 8.82 -11.66
CA GLY A 81 1.76 9.44 -11.46
C GLY A 81 2.77 8.54 -10.72
N MET A 82 2.37 7.34 -10.33
CA MET A 82 3.27 6.36 -9.70
C MET A 82 4.41 5.93 -10.63
N GLY A 83 4.19 5.90 -11.94
CA GLY A 83 5.22 5.56 -12.91
C GLY A 83 6.45 6.48 -12.88
N GLN A 84 6.34 7.69 -12.33
CA GLN A 84 7.47 8.60 -12.17
C GLN A 84 8.40 8.21 -11.01
N VAL A 85 7.91 7.48 -10.03
CA VAL A 85 8.63 7.16 -8.78
C VAL A 85 8.88 5.67 -8.59
N ARG A 86 8.06 4.80 -9.18
CA ARG A 86 8.23 3.35 -9.14
C ARG A 86 9.50 2.93 -9.89
N GLY A 87 10.26 2.00 -9.32
CA GLY A 87 11.56 1.59 -9.83
C GLY A 87 12.72 2.54 -9.51
N ALA A 88 12.44 3.77 -9.05
CA ALA A 88 13.46 4.75 -8.71
C ALA A 88 13.45 5.14 -7.22
N ALA A 89 12.34 5.69 -6.74
CA ALA A 89 12.12 6.08 -5.34
C ALA A 89 11.31 5.06 -4.55
N VAL A 90 10.47 4.29 -5.23
CA VAL A 90 9.67 3.18 -4.69
C VAL A 90 10.19 1.91 -5.35
N LEU A 91 10.78 1.02 -4.58
CA LEU A 91 11.35 -0.24 -5.04
C LEU A 91 10.58 -1.38 -4.39
N ASP A 92 9.80 -2.06 -5.20
CA ASP A 92 9.02 -3.21 -4.78
C ASP A 92 9.85 -4.49 -4.95
N ASP A 93 9.92 -5.32 -3.93
CA ASP A 93 10.55 -6.64 -3.97
C ASP A 93 9.45 -7.70 -4.18
N GLU A 94 9.42 -8.29 -5.36
CA GLU A 94 8.43 -9.30 -5.72
C GLU A 94 8.58 -10.61 -4.93
N ALA A 95 9.78 -10.90 -4.41
CA ALA A 95 10.02 -12.14 -3.68
C ALA A 95 9.47 -12.08 -2.25
N THR A 96 9.58 -10.92 -1.60
CA THR A 96 9.19 -10.71 -0.20
C THR A 96 7.87 -9.94 -0.06
N GLY A 97 7.45 -9.21 -1.07
CA GLY A 97 6.32 -8.27 -1.03
C GLY A 97 6.64 -7.00 -0.21
N GLU A 98 7.90 -6.81 0.15
CA GLU A 98 8.35 -5.59 0.82
C GLU A 98 8.59 -4.45 -0.18
N THR A 99 8.34 -3.23 0.24
CA THR A 99 8.62 -2.04 -0.55
C THR A 99 9.67 -1.18 0.13
N THR A 100 10.77 -0.91 -0.57
CA THR A 100 11.79 0.03 -0.09
C THR A 100 11.53 1.43 -0.61
N LEU A 101 11.45 2.42 0.29
CA LEU A 101 11.22 3.82 -0.04
C LEU A 101 12.49 4.65 0.14
N LYS A 102 12.86 5.38 -0.91
CA LYS A 102 13.92 6.37 -0.87
C LYS A 102 13.32 7.77 -0.67
N VAL A 103 13.65 8.40 0.45
CA VAL A 103 13.10 9.71 0.84
C VAL A 103 14.16 10.80 0.86
N LEU A 104 13.75 12.06 0.66
CA LEU A 104 14.62 13.24 0.66
C LEU A 104 14.83 13.86 2.05
N PHE A 105 13.96 13.53 3.01
CA PHE A 105 13.96 14.13 4.33
C PHE A 105 14.62 13.20 5.36
N PRO A 106 15.24 13.75 6.41
CA PRO A 106 15.81 12.95 7.48
C PRO A 106 14.70 12.35 8.34
N LEU A 107 14.90 11.09 8.76
CA LEU A 107 13.97 10.36 9.61
C LEU A 107 14.42 10.35 11.09
N SER A 108 15.48 11.08 11.42
CA SER A 108 15.98 11.15 12.79
C SER A 108 15.15 12.12 13.63
N ARG A 109 14.81 11.73 14.84
CA ARG A 109 14.26 12.58 15.90
C ARG A 109 15.36 13.47 16.49
N GLY A 110 16.09 14.23 15.66
CA GLY A 110 17.07 15.19 16.10
C GLY A 110 16.47 16.59 16.19
N ALA A 111 17.17 17.50 16.89
CA ALA A 111 16.81 18.93 16.89
C ALA A 111 16.59 19.41 15.44
N ALA A 112 15.53 20.15 15.23
CA ALA A 112 15.17 20.67 13.92
C ALA A 112 16.39 21.39 13.32
N ARG A 113 16.95 20.82 12.26
CA ARG A 113 17.98 21.51 11.49
C ARG A 113 17.32 22.74 10.89
N ALA A 114 17.92 23.91 11.06
CA ALA A 114 17.42 25.15 10.45
C ALA A 114 17.07 24.87 8.99
N ALA A 115 15.85 25.22 8.59
CA ALA A 115 15.44 25.06 7.21
C ALA A 115 16.45 25.80 6.32
N PRO A 116 16.93 25.19 5.23
CA PRO A 116 17.79 25.89 4.30
C PRO A 116 17.04 27.15 3.86
N THR A 117 17.67 28.31 4.01
CA THR A 117 17.11 29.58 3.57
C THR A 117 16.76 29.44 2.09
N ALA A 118 15.47 29.59 1.78
CA ALA A 118 15.03 29.53 0.40
C ALA A 118 15.75 30.65 -0.36
N LEU A 119 16.69 30.26 -1.22
CA LEU A 119 17.18 31.18 -2.24
C LEU A 119 15.98 31.52 -3.11
N ASN A 120 15.55 32.77 -3.06
CA ASN A 120 14.54 33.35 -3.93
C ASN A 120 14.97 33.15 -5.39
N SER A 121 14.56 32.05 -6.00
CA SER A 121 14.62 31.89 -7.43
C SER A 121 13.21 32.08 -7.94
N ASP A 122 12.99 33.17 -8.66
CA ASP A 122 11.74 33.50 -9.36
C ASP A 122 11.33 32.54 -10.48
N LYS A 123 11.81 31.31 -10.42
CA LYS A 123 11.45 30.29 -11.38
C LYS A 123 10.63 29.20 -10.69
N PRO A 124 9.35 29.03 -11.04
CA PRO A 124 8.54 27.91 -10.55
C PRO A 124 8.98 26.62 -11.24
N THR A 125 10.15 26.12 -10.87
CA THR A 125 10.63 24.82 -11.36
C THR A 125 10.49 23.82 -10.23
N VAL A 126 9.31 23.19 -10.14
CA VAL A 126 9.16 21.95 -9.39
C VAL A 126 9.82 20.85 -10.22
N ARG A 127 11.13 20.74 -10.13
CA ARG A 127 11.83 19.53 -10.58
C ARG A 127 11.65 18.49 -9.49
N SER A 128 10.62 17.67 -9.62
CA SER A 128 10.56 16.42 -8.86
C SER A 128 11.67 15.52 -9.39
N ASN A 129 12.71 15.34 -8.57
CA ASN A 129 13.69 14.32 -8.85
C ASN A 129 13.03 12.97 -8.47
N GLY A 130 12.48 12.25 -9.46
CA GLY A 130 11.74 10.99 -9.27
C GLY A 130 12.54 9.89 -8.54
N ARG A 131 13.81 10.13 -8.24
CA ARG A 131 14.70 9.19 -7.54
C ARG A 131 14.48 9.12 -6.03
N LYS A 132 13.81 10.10 -5.43
CA LYS A 132 13.53 10.16 -3.99
C LYS A 132 12.20 10.86 -3.76
N LEU A 133 11.43 10.39 -2.79
CA LEU A 133 10.17 11.01 -2.39
C LEU A 133 10.42 12.23 -1.49
N SER A 134 9.79 13.36 -1.81
CA SER A 134 9.62 14.46 -0.87
C SER A 134 8.66 14.04 0.25
N MET A 135 8.56 14.81 1.35
CA MET A 135 7.58 14.54 2.41
C MET A 135 6.16 14.48 1.84
N ARG A 136 5.79 15.39 0.94
CA ARG A 136 4.48 15.37 0.27
C ARG A 136 4.30 14.10 -0.56
N GLY A 137 5.28 13.75 -1.40
CA GLY A 137 5.23 12.53 -2.22
C GLY A 137 5.12 11.26 -1.39
N PHE A 138 5.81 11.22 -0.25
CA PHE A 138 5.73 10.14 0.72
C PHE A 138 4.33 10.02 1.34
N LEU A 139 3.73 11.14 1.78
CA LEU A 139 2.37 11.13 2.33
C LEU A 139 1.33 10.73 1.29
N HIS A 140 1.46 11.21 0.04
CA HIS A 140 0.58 10.79 -1.05
C HIS A 140 0.71 9.28 -1.32
N TYR A 141 1.94 8.76 -1.34
CA TYR A 141 2.19 7.34 -1.51
C TYR A 141 1.51 6.51 -0.42
N LEU A 142 1.69 6.89 0.86
CA LEU A 142 1.05 6.18 1.98
C LEU A 142 -0.47 6.26 1.92
N TRP A 143 -1.00 7.41 1.55
CA TRP A 143 -2.44 7.64 1.46
C TRP A 143 -3.07 6.78 0.37
N ASP A 144 -2.39 6.68 -0.77
CA ASP A 144 -2.81 5.84 -1.88
C ASP A 144 -2.71 4.35 -1.53
N ARG A 145 -1.59 3.92 -0.95
CA ARG A 145 -1.40 2.53 -0.49
C ARG A 145 -2.35 2.10 0.62
N ALA A 146 -2.81 3.06 1.45
CA ALA A 146 -3.83 2.86 2.46
C ALA A 146 -5.26 2.84 1.88
N GLU A 147 -5.41 3.01 0.56
CA GLU A 147 -6.70 3.09 -0.17
C GLU A 147 -7.62 4.20 0.36
N LEU A 148 -7.03 5.23 0.99
CA LEU A 148 -7.79 6.35 1.53
C LEU A 148 -8.26 7.33 0.45
N THR A 149 -7.73 7.22 -0.78
CA THR A 149 -8.19 7.94 -1.96
C THR A 149 -9.50 7.36 -2.52
N HIS A 150 -9.80 6.11 -2.22
CA HIS A 150 -11.02 5.46 -2.67
C HIS A 150 -12.18 5.76 -1.72
N TRP A 151 -13.32 6.12 -2.26
CA TRP A 151 -14.54 6.33 -1.50
C TRP A 151 -15.67 5.45 -2.05
N HIS A 152 -16.44 4.87 -1.14
CA HIS A 152 -17.63 4.09 -1.46
C HIS A 152 -18.78 4.57 -0.55
N PRO A 153 -20.03 4.64 -0.99
CA PRO A 153 -21.17 5.11 -0.19
C PRO A 153 -21.31 4.41 1.17
N MET A 154 -20.96 3.13 1.28
CA MET A 154 -20.97 2.41 2.55
C MET A 154 -19.91 2.89 3.56
N MET A 155 -18.99 3.75 3.15
CA MET A 155 -17.97 4.36 4.01
C MET A 155 -18.42 5.68 4.62
N GLU A 156 -19.62 6.18 4.26
CA GLU A 156 -20.16 7.41 4.81
C GLU A 156 -20.26 7.33 6.33
N GLY A 157 -19.73 8.33 7.02
CA GLY A 157 -19.69 8.40 8.48
C GLY A 157 -18.74 7.41 9.18
N LYS A 158 -18.10 6.48 8.44
CA LYS A 158 -17.24 5.43 9.02
C LYS A 158 -15.75 5.77 8.99
N ARG A 159 -15.32 6.83 8.28
CA ARG A 159 -13.91 7.27 8.23
C ARG A 159 -13.56 8.14 9.43
N ASN A 160 -13.47 7.52 10.58
CA ASN A 160 -12.93 8.16 11.79
C ASN A 160 -11.41 7.97 11.89
N TRP A 161 -10.78 8.62 12.87
CA TRP A 161 -9.34 8.55 13.08
C TRP A 161 -8.81 7.12 13.26
N PHE A 162 -9.55 6.28 13.96
CA PHE A 162 -9.17 4.89 14.18
C PHE A 162 -9.04 4.13 12.84
N VAL A 163 -9.98 4.31 11.93
CA VAL A 163 -9.98 3.67 10.60
C VAL A 163 -8.82 4.19 9.76
N VAL A 164 -8.61 5.52 9.72
CA VAL A 164 -7.49 6.13 8.98
C VAL A 164 -6.15 5.66 9.54
N ARG A 165 -5.96 5.72 10.87
CA ARG A 165 -4.75 5.25 11.52
C ARG A 165 -4.45 3.80 11.20
N ARG A 166 -5.44 2.93 11.31
CA ARG A 166 -5.29 1.51 11.01
C ARG A 166 -4.86 1.30 9.56
N ALA A 167 -5.55 1.92 8.61
CA ALA A 167 -5.24 1.78 7.18
C ALA A 167 -3.82 2.26 6.86
N VAL A 168 -3.39 3.39 7.42
CA VAL A 168 -2.03 3.92 7.23
C VAL A 168 -0.98 3.00 7.83
N MET A 169 -1.21 2.48 9.05
CA MET A 169 -0.26 1.55 9.70
C MET A 169 -0.17 0.22 8.94
N GLU A 170 -1.30 -0.28 8.42
CA GLU A 170 -1.32 -1.48 7.57
C GLU A 170 -0.57 -1.25 6.26
N ALA A 171 -0.75 -0.11 5.62
CA ALA A 171 -0.02 0.25 4.40
C ALA A 171 1.49 0.39 4.65
N ALA A 172 1.88 0.89 5.82
CA ALA A 172 3.27 1.06 6.22
C ALA A 172 3.95 -0.27 6.62
N ALA A 173 3.19 -1.29 7.02
CA ALA A 173 3.74 -2.52 7.63
C ALA A 173 4.77 -3.24 6.76
N ASN A 174 4.61 -3.22 5.44
CA ASN A 174 5.52 -3.85 4.49
C ASN A 174 6.47 -2.85 3.82
N CYS A 175 6.54 -1.62 4.34
CA CYS A 175 7.43 -0.60 3.80
C CYS A 175 8.68 -0.45 4.65
N ARG A 176 9.83 -0.32 3.98
CA ARG A 176 11.11 -0.03 4.59
C ARG A 176 11.68 1.29 4.11
N MET A 177 12.38 1.96 5.00
CA MET A 177 13.23 3.10 4.66
C MET A 177 14.64 2.78 5.12
N LYS A 178 15.56 2.57 4.17
CA LYS A 178 16.88 1.99 4.44
C LYS A 178 16.71 0.56 5.01
N THR A 179 17.17 0.33 6.24
CA THR A 179 17.13 -0.96 6.94
C THR A 179 15.98 -1.09 7.93
N GLU A 180 15.28 0.01 8.23
CA GLU A 180 14.26 0.06 9.27
C GLU A 180 12.85 -0.08 8.70
N LEU A 181 11.98 -0.74 9.43
CA LEU A 181 10.56 -0.84 9.10
C LEU A 181 9.89 0.52 9.33
N MET A 182 9.01 0.90 8.43
CA MET A 182 8.35 2.20 8.50
C MET A 182 7.47 2.38 9.74
N PRO A 183 6.71 1.40 10.23
CA PRO A 183 5.93 1.55 11.46
C PRO A 183 6.76 1.98 12.66
N ASP A 184 8.02 1.52 12.76
CA ASP A 184 8.91 1.84 13.89
C ASP A 184 9.41 3.30 13.84
N MET A 185 9.35 3.91 12.66
CA MET A 185 9.81 5.28 12.40
C MET A 185 8.68 6.32 12.44
N MET A 186 7.42 5.88 12.35
CA MET A 186 6.25 6.74 12.30
C MET A 186 5.67 6.97 13.69
N LEU A 187 5.38 8.22 14.02
CA LEU A 187 4.55 8.57 15.16
C LEU A 187 3.13 8.84 14.67
N VAL A 188 2.27 7.86 14.81
CA VAL A 188 0.83 7.98 14.51
C VAL A 188 0.06 7.85 15.83
N PRO A 189 -0.45 8.95 16.41
CA PRO A 189 -1.09 8.90 17.73
C PRO A 189 -2.31 7.98 17.73
N GLU A 190 -2.57 7.31 18.85
CA GLU A 190 -3.73 6.41 18.98
C GLU A 190 -5.04 7.19 19.01
N THR A 191 -5.03 8.35 19.66
CA THR A 191 -6.19 9.24 19.73
C THR A 191 -5.83 10.59 19.13
N PHE A 192 -6.73 11.14 18.32
CA PHE A 192 -6.63 12.50 17.87
C PHE A 192 -7.34 13.39 18.90
N ARG A 193 -6.58 14.21 19.60
CA ARG A 193 -7.14 15.26 20.47
C ARG A 193 -7.06 16.57 19.71
N LEU A 194 -8.22 17.14 19.42
CA LEU A 194 -8.36 18.51 18.92
C LEU A 194 -8.04 19.48 20.03
#